data_0a13a2facbb3abed7ba87213615b571a
#
_entry.id   0a13a2facbb3abed7ba87213615b571a
#
_cell.length_a   1.000
_cell.length_b   1.000
_cell.length_c   1.000
_cell.angle_alpha   90.00
_cell.angle_beta   90.00
_cell.angle_gamma   90.00
#
_symmetry.space_group_name_H-M   'P 1'
#
loop_
_entity.id
_entity.type
_entity.pdbx_description
1 polymer ?
#
loop_
_entity_poly.entity_id
_entity_poly.type
_entity_poly.pdbx_seq_one_letter_code
_entity_poly.pdbx_strand_id
1 'polypeptide(L)'
;MSIELKKVSKRFVDNVVLDGVDFFVAEKETVALLGPSGTGKSVLLKHIIGLIKPDSGEVWVDGQQVPLLGRKELAALRSRIGYVFQNGALFDSMDVFENIRLGISDEEKYADKEYCIQRVRECLRLVNLNEEVGRKFPSELSGGMRKRVGISRAIAGKPTYLLYDEPTSGLDPVNADVIDSLIERLQEEIGVTSVVVTHDVRGAFRVADRIALLSKAKIRAVGTAEEIIASRDPVVQQFLERDLEMAVIQANEVPTTERRIGGR
;
A
#
# COMPACT_ATOMS: atom_id res chain seq x y z
N MET A 1 11.35 1.90 -15.98
CA MET A 1 10.32 1.03 -15.34
C MET A 1 9.12 1.90 -14.98
N SER A 2 7.88 1.49 -15.27
CA SER A 2 6.69 2.31 -15.01
C SER A 2 5.43 1.47 -14.92
N ILE A 3 4.40 2.04 -14.27
CA ILE A 3 3.03 1.52 -14.29
C ILE A 3 2.17 2.52 -15.03
N GLU A 4 1.37 2.07 -16.00
CA GLU A 4 0.52 2.95 -16.78
C GLU A 4 -0.86 2.31 -17.04
N LEU A 5 -1.91 3.01 -16.70
CA LEU A 5 -3.29 2.69 -17.05
C LEU A 5 -3.79 3.73 -18.05
N LYS A 6 -4.34 3.28 -19.18
CA LYS A 6 -4.87 4.13 -20.25
C LYS A 6 -6.36 3.87 -20.44
N LYS A 7 -7.18 4.85 -20.12
CA LYS A 7 -8.65 4.82 -20.28
C LYS A 7 -9.29 3.56 -19.69
N VAL A 8 -8.78 3.09 -18.55
CA VAL A 8 -9.24 1.86 -17.91
C VAL A 8 -10.64 2.02 -17.36
N SER A 9 -11.55 1.15 -17.80
CA SER A 9 -12.90 1.06 -17.27
C SER A 9 -13.19 -0.32 -16.71
N LYS A 10 -13.96 -0.34 -15.60
CA LYS A 10 -14.38 -1.58 -14.95
C LYS A 10 -15.76 -1.44 -14.33
N ARG A 11 -16.61 -2.42 -14.61
CA ARG A 11 -17.95 -2.55 -14.03
C ARG A 11 -18.08 -3.92 -13.35
N PHE A 12 -18.80 -3.95 -12.25
CA PHE A 12 -19.28 -5.18 -11.62
C PHE A 12 -20.79 -5.13 -11.52
N VAL A 13 -21.46 -6.01 -12.27
CA VAL A 13 -22.92 -6.02 -12.42
C VAL A 13 -23.38 -4.62 -12.87
N ASP A 14 -24.08 -3.86 -12.02
CA ASP A 14 -24.59 -2.53 -12.34
C ASP A 14 -23.71 -1.38 -11.79
N ASN A 15 -22.64 -1.71 -11.07
CA ASN A 15 -21.78 -0.70 -10.46
C ASN A 15 -20.54 -0.42 -11.33
N VAL A 16 -20.42 0.82 -11.83
CA VAL A 16 -19.22 1.31 -12.51
C VAL A 16 -18.20 1.71 -11.45
N VAL A 17 -17.07 1.00 -11.41
CA VAL A 17 -16.03 1.19 -10.41
C VAL A 17 -14.87 2.03 -10.93
N LEU A 18 -14.54 1.89 -12.23
CA LEU A 18 -13.57 2.73 -12.94
C LEU A 18 -14.21 3.14 -14.28
N ASP A 19 -14.08 4.40 -14.68
CA ASP A 19 -14.65 4.98 -15.90
C ASP A 19 -13.61 5.82 -16.64
N GLY A 20 -12.91 5.19 -17.58
CA GLY A 20 -11.91 5.84 -18.41
C GLY A 20 -10.71 6.39 -17.60
N VAL A 21 -10.24 5.65 -16.61
CA VAL A 21 -9.16 6.08 -15.71
C VAL A 21 -7.83 6.05 -16.42
N ASP A 22 -7.12 7.20 -16.41
CA ASP A 22 -5.71 7.34 -16.73
C ASP A 22 -4.93 7.45 -15.42
N PHE A 23 -3.87 6.64 -15.27
CA PHE A 23 -3.02 6.64 -14.07
C PHE A 23 -1.59 6.26 -14.46
N PHE A 24 -0.60 6.99 -13.96
CA PHE A 24 0.81 6.77 -14.29
C PHE A 24 1.69 6.89 -13.05
N VAL A 25 2.65 5.97 -12.93
CA VAL A 25 3.69 5.98 -11.89
C VAL A 25 5.04 5.80 -12.58
N ALA A 26 5.95 6.74 -12.37
CA ALA A 26 7.30 6.69 -12.89
C ALA A 26 8.18 5.72 -12.08
N GLU A 27 9.36 5.42 -12.61
CA GLU A 27 10.36 4.63 -11.89
C GLU A 27 10.79 5.32 -10.61
N LYS A 28 10.83 4.58 -9.50
CA LYS A 28 11.20 5.04 -8.16
C LYS A 28 10.30 6.15 -7.59
N GLU A 29 9.14 6.33 -8.17
CA GLU A 29 8.11 7.25 -7.68
C GLU A 29 7.17 6.52 -6.73
N THR A 30 6.73 7.20 -5.67
CA THR A 30 5.60 6.81 -4.84
C THR A 30 4.39 7.66 -5.20
N VAL A 31 3.33 7.03 -5.69
CA VAL A 31 2.05 7.70 -5.96
C VAL A 31 0.99 7.22 -4.98
N ALA A 32 0.39 8.15 -4.24
CA ALA A 32 -0.78 7.84 -3.42
C ALA A 32 -2.06 7.94 -4.26
N LEU A 33 -2.90 6.90 -4.19
CA LEU A 33 -4.26 6.92 -4.73
C LEU A 33 -5.24 7.15 -3.60
N LEU A 34 -5.65 8.40 -3.44
CA LEU A 34 -6.63 8.84 -2.45
C LEU A 34 -8.06 8.65 -2.94
N GLY A 35 -9.00 8.56 -2.02
CA GLY A 35 -10.42 8.57 -2.29
C GLY A 35 -11.25 7.88 -1.21
N PRO A 36 -12.56 8.13 -1.15
CA PRO A 36 -13.47 7.50 -0.21
C PRO A 36 -13.43 5.97 -0.27
N SER A 37 -13.82 5.29 0.82
CA SER A 37 -13.93 3.83 0.83
C SER A 37 -14.94 3.36 -0.23
N GLY A 38 -14.62 2.24 -0.90
CA GLY A 38 -15.49 1.66 -1.93
C GLY A 38 -15.43 2.31 -3.32
N THR A 39 -14.57 3.29 -3.55
CA THR A 39 -14.47 4.00 -4.86
C THR A 39 -13.70 3.24 -5.94
N GLY A 40 -13.16 2.05 -5.65
CA GLY A 40 -12.43 1.26 -6.64
C GLY A 40 -10.91 1.30 -6.55
N LYS A 41 -10.33 1.91 -5.50
CA LYS A 41 -8.88 2.01 -5.31
C LYS A 41 -8.18 0.64 -5.34
N SER A 42 -8.63 -0.32 -4.53
CA SER A 42 -8.09 -1.69 -4.53
C SER A 42 -8.35 -2.43 -5.85
N VAL A 43 -9.41 -2.07 -6.59
CA VAL A 43 -9.68 -2.62 -7.91
C VAL A 43 -8.61 -2.17 -8.91
N LEU A 44 -8.15 -0.91 -8.82
CA LEU A 44 -7.04 -0.42 -9.63
C LEU A 44 -5.76 -1.22 -9.37
N LEU A 45 -5.39 -1.46 -8.10
CA LEU A 45 -4.23 -2.32 -7.77
C LEU A 45 -4.36 -3.73 -8.35
N LYS A 46 -5.57 -4.32 -8.31
CA LYS A 46 -5.83 -5.66 -8.85
C LYS A 46 -5.67 -5.73 -10.37
N HIS A 47 -5.87 -4.63 -11.09
CA HIS A 47 -5.56 -4.55 -12.52
C HIS A 47 -4.04 -4.57 -12.78
N ILE A 48 -3.25 -3.83 -11.98
CA ILE A 48 -1.78 -3.78 -12.11
C ILE A 48 -1.16 -5.17 -11.97
N ILE A 49 -1.64 -5.97 -11.01
CA ILE A 49 -1.13 -7.35 -10.80
C ILE A 49 -1.84 -8.40 -11.67
N GLY A 50 -2.74 -7.98 -12.57
CA GLY A 50 -3.47 -8.87 -13.46
C GLY A 50 -4.40 -9.86 -12.76
N LEU A 51 -4.92 -9.55 -11.56
CA LEU A 51 -5.97 -10.35 -10.90
C LEU A 51 -7.34 -10.08 -11.51
N ILE A 52 -7.55 -8.89 -12.06
CA ILE A 52 -8.79 -8.47 -12.73
C ILE A 52 -8.42 -7.90 -14.09
N LYS A 53 -9.16 -8.26 -15.14
CA LYS A 53 -9.03 -7.66 -16.45
C LYS A 53 -9.97 -6.45 -16.55
N PRO A 54 -9.53 -5.35 -17.18
CA PRO A 54 -10.41 -4.22 -17.48
C PRO A 54 -11.47 -4.63 -18.50
N ASP A 55 -12.60 -3.93 -18.49
CA ASP A 55 -13.65 -4.12 -19.53
C ASP A 55 -13.29 -3.33 -20.79
N SER A 56 -12.56 -2.20 -20.64
CA SER A 56 -11.94 -1.45 -21.73
C SER A 56 -10.71 -0.70 -21.23
N GLY A 57 -9.88 -0.21 -22.14
CA GLY A 57 -8.62 0.44 -21.84
C GLY A 57 -7.47 -0.55 -21.69
N GLU A 58 -6.31 -0.04 -21.27
CA GLU A 58 -5.06 -0.79 -21.25
C GLU A 58 -4.35 -0.64 -19.90
N VAL A 59 -3.67 -1.70 -19.48
CA VAL A 59 -2.85 -1.72 -18.27
C VAL A 59 -1.46 -2.20 -18.65
N TRP A 60 -0.46 -1.37 -18.39
CA TRP A 60 0.93 -1.62 -18.75
C TRP A 60 1.82 -1.60 -17.52
N VAL A 61 2.73 -2.54 -17.43
CA VAL A 61 3.82 -2.55 -16.45
C VAL A 61 5.11 -2.89 -17.18
N ASP A 62 6.11 -2.02 -17.12
CA ASP A 62 7.38 -2.14 -17.83
C ASP A 62 7.22 -2.39 -19.36
N GLY A 63 6.28 -1.70 -19.99
CA GLY A 63 6.01 -1.87 -21.42
C GLY A 63 5.32 -3.20 -21.77
N GLN A 64 4.91 -3.99 -20.80
CA GLN A 64 4.13 -5.21 -20.99
C GLN A 64 2.65 -4.95 -20.72
N GLN A 65 1.79 -5.28 -21.68
CA GLN A 65 0.34 -5.12 -21.54
C GLN A 65 -0.23 -6.26 -20.69
N VAL A 66 -0.48 -5.99 -19.40
CA VAL A 66 -0.83 -6.98 -18.36
C VAL A 66 -2.01 -7.89 -18.76
N PRO A 67 -3.15 -7.38 -19.30
CA PRO A 67 -4.28 -8.23 -19.70
C PRO A 67 -4.00 -9.25 -20.80
N LEU A 68 -2.90 -9.09 -21.55
CA LEU A 68 -2.50 -9.95 -22.66
C LEU A 68 -1.43 -10.98 -22.26
N LEU A 69 -0.84 -10.85 -21.06
CA LEU A 69 0.21 -11.77 -20.61
C LEU A 69 -0.31 -13.19 -20.44
N GLY A 70 0.48 -14.15 -20.90
CA GLY A 70 0.28 -15.56 -20.63
C GLY A 70 0.60 -15.92 -19.16
N ARG A 71 0.25 -17.14 -18.75
CA ARG A 71 0.39 -17.58 -17.35
C ARG A 71 1.83 -17.45 -16.81
N LYS A 72 2.84 -17.80 -17.61
CA LYS A 72 4.25 -17.72 -17.20
C LYS A 72 4.73 -16.28 -17.08
N GLU A 73 4.39 -15.43 -18.04
CA GLU A 73 4.74 -14.01 -18.06
C GLU A 73 4.08 -13.27 -16.89
N LEU A 74 2.82 -13.57 -16.61
CA LEU A 74 2.10 -13.01 -15.48
C LEU A 74 2.70 -13.45 -14.14
N ALA A 75 3.16 -14.69 -14.01
CA ALA A 75 3.87 -15.16 -12.83
C ALA A 75 5.20 -14.40 -12.66
N ALA A 76 5.97 -14.23 -13.74
CA ALA A 76 7.21 -13.46 -13.74
C ALA A 76 6.99 -11.97 -13.42
N LEU A 77 5.88 -11.36 -13.88
CA LEU A 77 5.51 -10.01 -13.48
C LEU A 77 5.21 -9.94 -11.98
N ARG A 78 4.38 -10.85 -11.48
CA ARG A 78 3.97 -10.89 -10.06
C ARG A 78 5.14 -11.12 -9.11
N SER A 79 6.16 -11.89 -9.50
CA SER A 79 7.36 -12.08 -8.68
C SER A 79 8.16 -10.79 -8.43
N ARG A 80 7.95 -9.76 -9.26
CA ARG A 80 8.56 -8.44 -9.15
C ARG A 80 7.69 -7.43 -8.39
N ILE A 81 6.49 -7.81 -7.98
CA ILE A 81 5.52 -6.95 -7.30
C ILE A 81 5.28 -7.49 -5.89
N GLY A 82 5.64 -6.71 -4.87
CA GLY A 82 5.21 -6.93 -3.50
C GLY A 82 3.82 -6.32 -3.28
N TYR A 83 2.90 -7.10 -2.72
CA TYR A 83 1.55 -6.61 -2.40
C TYR A 83 1.34 -6.63 -0.88
N VAL A 84 1.05 -5.45 -0.32
CA VAL A 84 0.74 -5.27 1.10
C VAL A 84 -0.78 -5.15 1.25
N PHE A 85 -1.39 -6.17 1.85
CA PHE A 85 -2.83 -6.24 2.05
C PHE A 85 -3.27 -5.44 3.28
N GLN A 86 -4.49 -4.91 3.25
CA GLN A 86 -5.10 -4.12 4.30
C GLN A 86 -4.95 -4.72 5.71
N ASN A 87 -5.12 -6.03 5.88
CA ASN A 87 -5.00 -6.72 7.17
C ASN A 87 -3.70 -7.53 7.31
N GLY A 88 -2.67 -7.24 6.48
CA GLY A 88 -1.43 -8.03 6.41
C GLY A 88 -1.59 -9.38 5.73
N ALA A 89 -2.79 -9.99 5.72
CA ALA A 89 -3.14 -11.29 5.13
C ALA A 89 -2.13 -12.40 5.48
N LEU A 90 -1.74 -12.50 6.75
CA LEU A 90 -0.84 -13.52 7.24
C LEU A 90 -1.60 -14.85 7.35
N PHE A 91 -0.88 -15.95 7.12
CA PHE A 91 -1.40 -17.30 7.35
C PHE A 91 -1.30 -17.64 8.83
N ASP A 92 -2.43 -17.82 9.50
CA ASP A 92 -2.50 -18.06 10.96
C ASP A 92 -1.87 -19.39 11.38
N SER A 93 -1.78 -20.37 10.46
CA SER A 93 -1.14 -21.66 10.69
C SER A 93 0.39 -21.65 10.55
N MET A 94 0.98 -20.52 10.16
CA MET A 94 2.41 -20.34 9.95
C MET A 94 2.95 -19.30 10.94
N ASP A 95 4.17 -19.51 11.42
CA ASP A 95 4.87 -18.49 12.19
C ASP A 95 5.26 -17.29 11.29
N VAL A 96 5.81 -16.25 11.89
CA VAL A 96 6.25 -15.02 11.18
C VAL A 96 7.37 -15.35 10.18
N PHE A 97 8.30 -16.23 10.54
CA PHE A 97 9.39 -16.63 9.65
C PHE A 97 8.86 -17.28 8.37
N GLU A 98 7.95 -18.24 8.49
CA GLU A 98 7.31 -18.92 7.37
C GLU A 98 6.49 -17.95 6.52
N ASN A 99 5.70 -17.07 7.16
CA ASN A 99 4.94 -16.03 6.46
C ASN A 99 5.84 -15.13 5.61
N ILE A 100 6.97 -14.66 6.14
CA ILE A 100 7.89 -13.79 5.40
C ILE A 100 8.58 -14.58 4.28
N ARG A 101 9.02 -15.81 4.55
CA ARG A 101 9.66 -16.69 3.58
C ARG A 101 8.81 -16.91 2.32
N LEU A 102 7.48 -16.97 2.45
CA LEU A 102 6.55 -17.09 1.29
C LEU A 102 6.70 -15.94 0.28
N GLY A 103 7.24 -14.80 0.69
CA GLY A 103 7.51 -13.68 -0.22
C GLY A 103 8.74 -13.89 -1.12
N ILE A 104 9.56 -14.92 -0.88
CA ILE A 104 10.73 -15.26 -1.70
C ILE A 104 10.22 -16.04 -2.92
N SER A 105 10.12 -15.36 -4.07
CA SER A 105 9.55 -15.90 -5.30
C SER A 105 10.52 -16.74 -6.15
N ASP A 106 11.82 -16.69 -5.85
CA ASP A 106 12.87 -17.45 -6.53
C ASP A 106 12.96 -18.85 -5.89
N GLU A 107 12.69 -19.89 -6.68
CA GLU A 107 12.61 -21.28 -6.19
C GLU A 107 13.94 -21.79 -5.62
N GLU A 108 15.08 -21.44 -6.25
CA GLU A 108 16.40 -21.86 -5.77
C GLU A 108 16.73 -21.20 -4.43
N LYS A 109 16.48 -19.89 -4.30
CA LYS A 109 16.64 -19.14 -3.05
C LYS A 109 15.66 -19.60 -1.98
N TYR A 110 14.43 -19.92 -2.35
CA TYR A 110 13.44 -20.47 -1.42
C TYR A 110 13.84 -21.83 -0.87
N ALA A 111 14.53 -22.67 -1.67
CA ALA A 111 15.05 -23.97 -1.24
C ALA A 111 16.31 -23.83 -0.34
N ASP A 112 17.06 -22.75 -0.44
CA ASP A 112 18.23 -22.47 0.39
C ASP A 112 17.80 -21.98 1.78
N LYS A 113 17.99 -22.83 2.80
CA LYS A 113 17.60 -22.51 4.18
C LYS A 113 18.42 -21.33 4.76
N GLU A 114 19.73 -21.30 4.49
CA GLU A 114 20.59 -20.25 5.03
C GLU A 114 20.24 -18.90 4.41
N TYR A 115 20.01 -18.86 3.09
CA TYR A 115 19.52 -17.65 2.41
C TYR A 115 18.18 -17.20 3.02
N CYS A 116 17.22 -18.11 3.25
CA CYS A 116 15.94 -17.76 3.84
C CYS A 116 16.08 -17.15 5.24
N ILE A 117 16.93 -17.75 6.10
CA ILE A 117 17.19 -17.24 7.46
C ILE A 117 17.74 -15.81 7.40
N GLN A 118 18.77 -15.58 6.59
CA GLN A 118 19.41 -14.26 6.45
C GLN A 118 18.42 -13.25 5.87
N ARG A 119 17.65 -13.62 4.83
CA ARG A 119 16.68 -12.74 4.19
C ARG A 119 15.53 -12.35 5.11
N VAL A 120 14.99 -13.29 5.86
CA VAL A 120 13.92 -13.00 6.83
C VAL A 120 14.41 -12.06 7.93
N ARG A 121 15.62 -12.29 8.46
CA ARG A 121 16.26 -11.37 9.43
C ARG A 121 16.43 -9.96 8.88
N GLU A 122 16.89 -9.84 7.63
CA GLU A 122 17.02 -8.56 6.95
C GLU A 122 15.66 -7.86 6.83
N CYS A 123 14.62 -8.59 6.39
CA CYS A 123 13.26 -8.05 6.26
C CYS A 123 12.69 -7.58 7.61
N LEU A 124 12.88 -8.34 8.70
CA LEU A 124 12.44 -7.94 10.03
C LEU A 124 13.14 -6.67 10.50
N ARG A 125 14.44 -6.53 10.26
CA ARG A 125 15.20 -5.30 10.59
C ARG A 125 14.69 -4.09 9.79
N LEU A 126 14.45 -4.27 8.49
CA LEU A 126 13.91 -3.22 7.63
C LEU A 126 12.56 -2.67 8.15
N VAL A 127 11.75 -3.48 8.82
CA VAL A 127 10.46 -3.04 9.38
C VAL A 127 10.51 -2.77 10.89
N ASN A 128 11.71 -2.60 11.48
CA ASN A 128 11.91 -2.36 12.91
C ASN A 128 11.25 -3.43 13.81
N LEU A 129 11.39 -4.70 13.46
CA LEU A 129 11.00 -5.82 14.29
C LEU A 129 12.23 -6.62 14.74
N ASN A 130 12.22 -7.06 16.02
CA ASN A 130 13.25 -7.95 16.53
C ASN A 130 13.19 -9.33 15.86
N GLU A 131 14.33 -9.98 15.65
CA GLU A 131 14.43 -11.31 15.05
C GLU A 131 13.63 -12.38 15.82
N GLU A 132 13.49 -12.24 17.13
CA GLU A 132 12.70 -13.13 17.98
C GLU A 132 11.22 -13.19 17.56
N VAL A 133 10.72 -12.13 16.94
CA VAL A 133 9.35 -12.08 16.39
C VAL A 133 9.15 -13.15 15.32
N GLY A 134 10.21 -13.59 14.65
CA GLY A 134 10.18 -14.64 13.65
C GLY A 134 9.54 -15.97 14.11
N ARG A 135 9.59 -16.25 15.42
CA ARG A 135 9.03 -17.48 16.03
C ARG A 135 7.59 -17.34 16.50
N LYS A 136 7.01 -16.14 16.44
CA LYS A 136 5.64 -15.88 16.89
C LYS A 136 4.64 -16.24 15.80
N PHE A 137 3.44 -16.59 16.22
CA PHE A 137 2.29 -16.74 15.32
C PHE A 137 1.55 -15.40 15.16
N PRO A 138 0.80 -15.19 14.07
CA PRO A 138 0.02 -13.97 13.86
C PRO A 138 -0.90 -13.59 15.01
N SER A 139 -1.45 -14.57 15.73
CA SER A 139 -2.30 -14.36 16.91
C SER A 139 -1.59 -13.69 18.10
N GLU A 140 -0.25 -13.79 18.17
CA GLU A 140 0.58 -13.20 19.23
C GLU A 140 1.06 -11.79 18.89
N LEU A 141 0.69 -11.25 17.72
CA LEU A 141 1.14 -9.96 17.23
C LEU A 141 0.10 -8.86 17.46
N SER A 142 0.56 -7.64 17.80
CA SER A 142 -0.30 -6.45 17.74
C SER A 142 -0.71 -6.13 16.28
N GLY A 143 -1.73 -5.29 16.10
CA GLY A 143 -2.18 -4.85 14.77
C GLY A 143 -1.05 -4.24 13.94
N GLY A 144 -0.28 -3.32 14.53
CA GLY A 144 0.89 -2.71 13.88
C GLY A 144 2.01 -3.70 13.57
N MET A 145 2.25 -4.69 14.43
CA MET A 145 3.21 -5.77 14.14
C MET A 145 2.75 -6.63 12.97
N ARG A 146 1.47 -7.01 12.90
CA ARG A 146 0.92 -7.78 11.76
C ARG A 146 1.10 -7.04 10.43
N LYS A 147 0.86 -5.72 10.42
CA LYS A 147 1.10 -4.88 9.23
C LYS A 147 2.56 -4.90 8.82
N ARG A 148 3.49 -4.70 9.76
CA ARG A 148 4.94 -4.72 9.50
C ARG A 148 5.43 -6.09 9.01
N VAL A 149 4.90 -7.19 9.53
CA VAL A 149 5.18 -8.53 9.01
C VAL A 149 4.63 -8.71 7.59
N GLY A 150 3.44 -8.19 7.29
CA GLY A 150 2.87 -8.17 5.93
C GLY A 150 3.76 -7.41 4.94
N ILE A 151 4.33 -6.27 5.36
CA ILE A 151 5.31 -5.51 4.57
C ILE A 151 6.60 -6.33 4.41
N SER A 152 7.12 -6.94 5.49
CA SER A 152 8.30 -7.82 5.44
C SER A 152 8.14 -8.93 4.41
N ARG A 153 6.98 -9.58 4.36
CA ARG A 153 6.66 -10.59 3.34
C ARG A 153 6.68 -10.01 1.93
N ALA A 154 6.09 -8.82 1.75
CA ALA A 154 6.02 -8.17 0.45
C ALA A 154 7.40 -7.81 -0.11
N ILE A 155 8.38 -7.45 0.76
CA ILE A 155 9.73 -7.08 0.35
C ILE A 155 10.71 -8.28 0.29
N ALA A 156 10.32 -9.47 0.79
CA ALA A 156 11.22 -10.62 0.90
C ALA A 156 11.78 -11.09 -0.46
N GLY A 157 10.99 -10.99 -1.52
CA GLY A 157 11.38 -11.32 -2.89
C GLY A 157 12.24 -10.26 -3.59
N LYS A 158 12.63 -9.18 -2.91
CA LYS A 158 13.31 -8.01 -3.52
C LYS A 158 12.53 -7.45 -4.72
N PRO A 159 11.27 -7.03 -4.51
CA PRO A 159 10.41 -6.57 -5.58
C PRO A 159 10.92 -5.25 -6.19
N THR A 160 10.51 -4.99 -7.43
CA THR A 160 10.70 -3.69 -8.11
C THR A 160 9.56 -2.72 -7.76
N TYR A 161 8.38 -3.27 -7.49
CA TYR A 161 7.16 -2.53 -7.20
C TYR A 161 6.58 -2.93 -5.86
N LEU A 162 6.06 -1.95 -5.10
CA LEU A 162 5.28 -2.19 -3.89
C LEU A 162 3.89 -1.57 -4.06
N LEU A 163 2.87 -2.40 -3.90
CA LEU A 163 1.47 -1.98 -3.92
C LEU A 163 0.91 -2.10 -2.51
N TYR A 164 0.54 -0.98 -1.92
CA TYR A 164 -0.02 -0.93 -0.57
C TYR A 164 -1.53 -0.68 -0.65
N ASP A 165 -2.30 -1.61 -0.09
CA ASP A 165 -3.76 -1.51 -0.03
C ASP A 165 -4.19 -1.18 1.39
N GLU A 166 -4.46 0.10 1.67
CA GLU A 166 -4.85 0.66 2.98
C GLU A 166 -3.88 0.25 4.11
N PRO A 167 -2.58 0.59 4.02
CA PRO A 167 -1.55 0.05 4.92
C PRO A 167 -1.74 0.48 6.38
N THR A 168 -2.29 1.68 6.65
CA THR A 168 -2.49 2.26 7.98
C THR A 168 -3.89 2.03 8.55
N SER A 169 -4.82 1.48 7.74
CA SER A 169 -6.21 1.26 8.16
C SER A 169 -6.32 0.43 9.43
N GLY A 170 -7.14 0.90 10.39
CA GLY A 170 -7.39 0.22 11.66
C GLY A 170 -6.26 0.32 12.68
N LEU A 171 -5.27 1.17 12.45
CA LEU A 171 -4.23 1.52 13.42
C LEU A 171 -4.58 2.83 14.14
N ASP A 172 -4.09 2.97 15.36
CA ASP A 172 -4.05 4.27 16.04
C ASP A 172 -3.04 5.19 15.34
N PRO A 173 -3.11 6.53 15.56
CA PRO A 173 -2.25 7.49 14.88
C PRO A 173 -0.75 7.23 15.03
N VAL A 174 -0.30 6.78 16.22
CA VAL A 174 1.13 6.53 16.49
C VAL A 174 1.63 5.34 15.66
N ASN A 175 0.85 4.26 15.60
CA ASN A 175 1.21 3.10 14.78
C ASN A 175 1.06 3.38 13.28
N ALA A 176 0.13 4.25 12.86
CA ALA A 176 0.01 4.71 11.48
C ALA A 176 1.27 5.47 11.05
N ASP A 177 1.74 6.44 11.85
CA ASP A 177 2.98 7.18 11.61
C ASP A 177 4.22 6.27 11.47
N VAL A 178 4.27 5.16 12.22
CA VAL A 178 5.34 4.17 12.08
C VAL A 178 5.30 3.48 10.72
N ILE A 179 4.10 3.15 10.20
CA ILE A 179 3.94 2.54 8.87
C ILE A 179 4.31 3.54 7.77
N ASP A 180 3.87 4.79 7.88
CA ASP A 180 4.18 5.84 6.90
C ASP A 180 5.69 6.07 6.83
N SER A 181 6.37 6.25 7.99
CA SER A 181 7.83 6.34 8.05
C SER A 181 8.54 5.12 7.45
N LEU A 182 7.93 3.93 7.57
CA LEU A 182 8.46 2.73 6.97
C LEU A 182 8.32 2.74 5.44
N ILE A 183 7.22 3.24 4.89
CA ILE A 183 7.01 3.38 3.45
C ILE A 183 8.04 4.35 2.85
N GLU A 184 8.23 5.53 3.47
CA GLU A 184 9.26 6.51 3.09
C GLU A 184 10.65 5.86 3.06
N ARG A 185 11.03 5.20 4.15
CA ARG A 185 12.34 4.56 4.26
C ARG A 185 12.57 3.45 3.23
N LEU A 186 11.56 2.63 2.94
CA LEU A 186 11.67 1.58 1.93
C LEU A 186 11.85 2.16 0.52
N GLN A 187 11.22 3.29 0.22
CA GLN A 187 11.45 4.00 -1.04
C GLN A 187 12.91 4.47 -1.13
N GLU A 188 13.44 5.11 -0.09
CA GLU A 188 14.80 5.64 -0.05
C GLU A 188 15.87 4.53 -0.08
N GLU A 189 15.74 3.50 0.79
CA GLU A 189 16.77 2.47 0.97
C GLU A 189 16.76 1.41 -0.15
N ILE A 190 15.57 1.05 -0.67
CA ILE A 190 15.43 -0.03 -1.66
C ILE A 190 15.21 0.54 -3.07
N GLY A 191 14.73 1.77 -3.19
CA GLY A 191 14.48 2.43 -4.47
C GLY A 191 13.34 1.79 -5.27
N VAL A 192 12.30 1.31 -4.57
CA VAL A 192 11.11 0.69 -5.19
C VAL A 192 10.18 1.75 -5.77
N THR A 193 9.41 1.35 -6.79
CA THR A 193 8.29 2.14 -7.30
C THR A 193 7.02 1.74 -6.56
N SER A 194 6.29 2.69 -5.97
CA SER A 194 5.20 2.39 -5.05
C SER A 194 3.87 3.00 -5.47
N VAL A 195 2.78 2.25 -5.22
CA VAL A 195 1.41 2.77 -5.23
C VAL A 195 0.81 2.55 -3.84
N VAL A 196 0.40 3.63 -3.19
CA VAL A 196 -0.22 3.59 -1.86
C VAL A 196 -1.69 3.95 -1.99
N VAL A 197 -2.56 2.97 -1.85
CA VAL A 197 -4.02 3.19 -1.80
C VAL A 197 -4.41 3.48 -0.36
N THR A 198 -5.03 4.64 -0.14
CA THR A 198 -5.49 5.04 1.19
C THR A 198 -6.65 6.02 1.13
N HIS A 199 -7.34 6.21 2.24
CA HIS A 199 -8.28 7.32 2.47
C HIS A 199 -7.70 8.36 3.43
N ASP A 200 -6.53 8.11 4.01
CA ASP A 200 -5.81 9.00 4.92
C ASP A 200 -5.03 10.05 4.11
N VAL A 201 -5.48 11.30 4.17
CA VAL A 201 -4.85 12.43 3.46
C VAL A 201 -3.48 12.75 4.06
N ARG A 202 -3.34 12.71 5.40
CA ARG A 202 -2.08 13.05 6.06
C ARG A 202 -0.98 12.06 5.71
N GLY A 203 -1.26 10.77 5.83
CA GLY A 203 -0.33 9.73 5.44
C GLY A 203 0.06 9.83 3.97
N ALA A 204 -0.93 10.05 3.06
CA ALA A 204 -0.67 10.22 1.64
C ALA A 204 0.25 11.42 1.34
N PHE A 205 0.01 12.58 1.97
CA PHE A 205 0.81 13.79 1.78
C PHE A 205 2.25 13.64 2.30
N ARG A 206 2.43 12.74 3.26
CA ARG A 206 3.74 12.45 3.81
C ARG A 206 4.56 11.53 2.91
N VAL A 207 3.97 10.42 2.45
CA VAL A 207 4.73 9.31 1.81
C VAL A 207 4.83 9.42 0.30
N ALA A 208 4.02 10.29 -0.35
CA ALA A 208 3.91 10.28 -1.80
C ALA A 208 4.59 11.49 -2.47
N ASP A 209 5.29 11.23 -3.58
CA ASP A 209 5.79 12.26 -4.49
C ASP A 209 4.64 12.93 -5.23
N ARG A 210 3.62 12.14 -5.61
CA ARG A 210 2.39 12.63 -6.25
C ARG A 210 1.17 11.90 -5.71
N ILE A 211 0.04 12.59 -5.81
CA ILE A 211 -1.25 12.13 -5.31
C ILE A 211 -2.25 12.15 -6.45
N ALA A 212 -3.00 11.06 -6.59
CA ALA A 212 -4.15 10.97 -7.49
C ALA A 212 -5.43 10.80 -6.65
N LEU A 213 -6.45 11.63 -6.85
CA LEU A 213 -7.74 11.51 -6.17
C LEU A 213 -8.75 10.78 -7.06
N LEU A 214 -9.16 9.57 -6.63
CA LEU A 214 -10.21 8.78 -7.26
C LEU A 214 -11.56 9.06 -6.60
N SER A 215 -12.51 9.60 -7.36
CA SER A 215 -13.87 9.84 -6.89
C SER A 215 -14.88 9.63 -8.03
N LYS A 216 -16.02 9.00 -7.71
CA LYS A 216 -17.07 8.69 -8.70
C LYS A 216 -16.51 8.02 -9.95
N ALA A 217 -15.71 6.96 -9.74
CA ALA A 217 -15.06 6.14 -10.76
C ALA A 217 -14.01 6.85 -11.65
N LYS A 218 -13.66 8.10 -11.37
CA LYS A 218 -12.72 8.91 -12.19
C LYS A 218 -11.59 9.51 -11.35
N ILE A 219 -10.41 9.65 -11.94
CA ILE A 219 -9.36 10.48 -11.36
C ILE A 219 -9.78 11.94 -11.55
N ARG A 220 -9.91 12.68 -10.43
CA ARG A 220 -10.36 14.07 -10.39
C ARG A 220 -9.19 15.06 -10.43
N ALA A 221 -8.10 14.70 -9.79
CA ALA A 221 -6.88 15.50 -9.77
C ALA A 221 -5.67 14.58 -9.65
N VAL A 222 -4.52 15.00 -10.19
CA VAL A 222 -3.21 14.39 -10.00
C VAL A 222 -2.19 15.51 -9.86
N GLY A 223 -1.34 15.45 -8.85
CA GLY A 223 -0.29 16.45 -8.63
C GLY A 223 0.47 16.23 -7.34
N THR A 224 1.37 17.13 -6.99
CA THR A 224 2.03 17.16 -5.67
C THR A 224 1.01 17.49 -4.57
N ALA A 225 1.41 17.37 -3.30
CA ALA A 225 0.55 17.74 -2.17
C ALA A 225 0.09 19.20 -2.29
N GLU A 226 0.99 20.13 -2.66
CA GLU A 226 0.69 21.54 -2.82
C GLU A 226 -0.31 21.79 -3.96
N GLU A 227 -0.16 21.09 -5.09
CA GLU A 227 -1.08 21.19 -6.22
C GLU A 227 -2.47 20.65 -5.88
N ILE A 228 -2.55 19.57 -5.12
CA ILE A 228 -3.83 18.99 -4.64
C ILE A 228 -4.51 19.94 -3.66
N ILE A 229 -3.77 20.53 -2.71
CA ILE A 229 -4.30 21.54 -1.77
C ILE A 229 -4.82 22.78 -2.51
N ALA A 230 -4.09 23.24 -3.53
CA ALA A 230 -4.46 24.41 -4.34
C ALA A 230 -5.55 24.12 -5.39
N SER A 231 -5.99 22.89 -5.52
CA SER A 231 -7.02 22.49 -6.50
C SER A 231 -8.32 23.26 -6.29
N ARG A 232 -8.93 23.72 -7.39
CA ARG A 232 -10.24 24.39 -7.38
C ARG A 232 -11.40 23.42 -7.70
N ASP A 233 -11.13 22.12 -7.90
CA ASP A 233 -12.18 21.12 -8.08
C ASP A 233 -12.97 20.97 -6.78
N PRO A 234 -14.30 21.23 -6.77
CA PRO A 234 -15.11 21.15 -5.55
C PRO A 234 -15.10 19.77 -4.90
N VAL A 235 -14.90 18.69 -5.68
CA VAL A 235 -14.83 17.32 -5.15
C VAL A 235 -13.53 17.10 -4.39
N VAL A 236 -12.43 17.69 -4.88
CA VAL A 236 -11.12 17.65 -4.20
C VAL A 236 -11.20 18.42 -2.88
N GLN A 237 -11.70 19.65 -2.92
CA GLN A 237 -11.84 20.49 -1.73
C GLN A 237 -12.73 19.82 -0.66
N GLN A 238 -13.90 19.34 -1.04
CA GLN A 238 -14.81 18.64 -0.12
C GLN A 238 -14.16 17.39 0.51
N PHE A 239 -13.32 16.68 -0.24
CA PHE A 239 -12.61 15.51 0.27
C PHE A 239 -11.57 15.91 1.33
N LEU A 240 -10.78 16.94 1.05
CA LEU A 240 -9.75 17.48 1.96
C LEU A 240 -10.36 18.06 3.24
N GLU A 241 -11.45 18.85 3.13
CA GLU A 241 -12.14 19.44 4.28
C GLU A 241 -12.67 18.38 5.24
N ARG A 242 -13.30 17.32 4.74
CA ARG A 242 -13.81 16.22 5.57
C ARG A 242 -12.71 15.50 6.34
N ASP A 243 -11.55 15.29 5.73
CA ASP A 243 -10.42 14.61 6.38
C ASP A 243 -9.79 15.52 7.46
N LEU A 244 -9.67 16.81 7.18
CA LEU A 244 -9.20 17.79 8.15
C LEU A 244 -10.17 17.95 9.35
N GLU A 245 -11.48 17.98 9.12
CA GLU A 245 -12.48 18.00 10.18
C GLU A 245 -12.42 16.75 11.06
N MET A 246 -12.33 15.56 10.45
CA MET A 246 -12.18 14.29 11.17
C MET A 246 -10.92 14.27 12.04
N ALA A 247 -9.82 14.81 11.53
CA ALA A 247 -8.57 14.91 12.26
C ALA A 247 -8.65 15.85 13.48
N VAL A 248 -9.40 16.95 13.37
CA VAL A 248 -9.63 17.89 14.49
C VAL A 248 -10.53 17.24 15.55
N ILE A 249 -11.56 16.51 15.16
CA ILE A 249 -12.44 15.79 16.08
C ILE A 249 -11.66 14.73 16.85
N GLN A 250 -10.85 13.91 16.18
CA GLN A 250 -10.01 12.89 16.81
C GLN A 250 -8.97 13.48 17.77
N ALA A 251 -8.38 14.64 17.44
CA ALA A 251 -7.44 15.33 18.33
C ALA A 251 -8.12 15.87 19.60
N ASN A 252 -9.41 16.22 19.54
CA ASN A 252 -10.18 16.75 20.66
C ASN A 252 -10.80 15.63 21.53
N GLU A 253 -10.93 14.40 21.03
CA GLU A 253 -11.46 13.25 21.77
C GLU A 253 -10.41 12.51 22.61
N VAL A 254 -9.13 12.92 22.58
CA VAL A 254 -8.11 12.38 23.50
C VAL A 254 -8.44 12.90 24.91
N PRO A 255 -8.85 12.06 25.87
CA PRO A 255 -9.14 12.51 27.22
C PRO A 255 -7.88 13.10 27.85
N THR A 256 -7.97 14.33 28.31
CA THR A 256 -6.95 14.98 29.16
C THR A 256 -6.88 14.24 30.50
N THR A 257 -6.24 13.08 30.53
CA THR A 257 -5.95 12.36 31.78
C THR A 257 -4.54 12.71 32.24
N GLU A 258 -4.32 14.00 32.55
CA GLU A 258 -3.16 14.43 33.34
C GLU A 258 -3.37 15.86 33.81
N ARG A 259 -4.24 16.04 34.83
CA ARG A 259 -4.18 17.16 35.77
C ARG A 259 -4.79 16.77 37.13
N ARG A 260 -4.14 15.84 37.84
CA ARG A 260 -4.30 15.69 39.28
C ARG A 260 -3.13 14.91 39.87
N ILE A 261 -1.94 15.51 39.89
CA ILE A 261 -0.94 15.21 40.92
C ILE A 261 -0.34 16.56 41.29
N GLY A 262 -0.81 17.11 42.39
CA GLY A 262 -0.26 18.31 42.97
C GLY A 262 -1.14 18.86 44.07
N GLY A 263 -1.04 18.27 45.25
CA GLY A 263 -1.70 18.87 46.41
C GLY A 263 -1.89 17.88 47.60
N ARG A 264 -0.82 17.54 48.29
CA ARG A 264 -0.63 17.68 49.75
C ARG A 264 0.64 16.95 50.17
#